data_8d4fce403b0f2d390508682f27964019
#
_entry.id   8d4fce403b0f2d390508682f27964019
#
_cell.length_a   1.000
_cell.length_b   1.000
_cell.length_c   1.000
_cell.angle_alpha   90.00
_cell.angle_beta   90.00
_cell.angle_gamma   90.00
#
_symmetry.space_group_name_H-M   'P 1'
#
loop_
_entity.id
_entity.type
_entity.pdbx_description
1 polymer ?
#
loop_
_entity_poly.entity_id
_entity_poly.type
_entity_poly.pdbx_seq_one_letter_code
_entity_poly.pdbx_strand_id
1 'polypeptide(L)'
;MGVGAELDPRPGGQFRIDADGVHIALGEYREVDPPHRLVMTWGWLDDESIPPGSTLVEITLTPEGAGTRLRLRHTGFPHEPARDMHRAGWALYTARLAALL
;
A
#
# COMPACT_ATOMS: atom_id res chain seq x y z
N MET A 1 -7.21 -19.19 -10.33
CA MET A 1 -6.24 -18.45 -9.68
C MET A 1 -6.68 -17.05 -9.39
N GLY A 2 -6.78 -16.71 -8.25
CA GLY A 2 -7.31 -15.43 -8.02
C GLY A 2 -6.27 -14.46 -7.47
N VAL A 3 -5.97 -13.46 -8.23
CA VAL A 3 -5.56 -12.22 -7.67
C VAL A 3 -6.79 -11.37 -7.54
N GLY A 4 -6.94 -10.72 -6.40
CA GLY A 4 -8.12 -9.93 -6.17
C GLY A 4 -7.94 -8.98 -5.01
N ALA A 5 -8.90 -8.09 -4.85
CA ALA A 5 -8.89 -7.14 -3.76
C ALA A 5 -10.30 -6.93 -3.23
N GLU A 6 -10.40 -6.83 -1.92
CA GLU A 6 -11.61 -6.38 -1.24
C GLU A 6 -11.27 -5.08 -0.54
N LEU A 7 -11.97 -4.01 -0.86
CA LEU A 7 -11.63 -2.67 -0.40
C LEU A 7 -12.87 -1.99 0.19
N ASP A 8 -12.70 -1.41 1.36
CA ASP A 8 -13.71 -0.56 1.99
C ASP A 8 -13.04 0.78 2.33
N PRO A 9 -12.86 1.67 1.34
CA PRO A 9 -12.03 2.86 1.45
C PRO A 9 -12.70 3.99 2.23
N ARG A 10 -12.84 3.81 3.52
CA ARG A 10 -13.32 4.80 4.47
C ARG A 10 -12.52 4.69 5.76
N PRO A 11 -12.39 5.74 6.56
CA PRO A 11 -11.70 5.65 7.85
C PRO A 11 -12.30 4.53 8.70
N GLY A 12 -11.44 3.61 9.16
CA GLY A 12 -11.87 2.43 9.90
C GLY A 12 -12.27 1.25 9.02
N GLY A 13 -12.40 1.43 7.71
CA GLY A 13 -12.65 0.33 6.79
C GLY A 13 -11.41 -0.54 6.59
N GLN A 14 -11.60 -1.75 6.11
CA GLN A 14 -10.51 -2.70 5.91
C GLN A 14 -10.22 -2.93 4.43
N PHE A 15 -9.01 -3.37 4.14
CA PHE A 15 -8.66 -3.86 2.82
C PHE A 15 -7.99 -5.23 2.91
N ARG A 16 -8.14 -6.00 1.84
CA ARG A 16 -7.51 -7.29 1.67
C ARG A 16 -7.08 -7.41 0.21
N ILE A 17 -5.80 -7.62 -0.01
CA ILE A 17 -5.23 -7.72 -1.35
C ILE A 17 -4.52 -9.06 -1.48
N ASP A 18 -4.98 -9.88 -2.43
CA ASP A 18 -4.31 -11.10 -2.82
C ASP A 18 -3.33 -10.75 -3.94
N ALA A 19 -2.05 -10.69 -3.62
CA ALA A 19 -1.04 -10.19 -4.53
C ALA A 19 -0.67 -11.21 -5.63
N ASP A 20 -0.66 -12.49 -5.28
CA ASP A 20 -0.14 -13.52 -6.18
C ASP A 20 -0.79 -14.91 -5.99
N GLY A 21 -1.90 -14.98 -5.27
CA GLY A 21 -2.57 -16.24 -4.93
C GLY A 21 -2.02 -16.92 -3.68
N VAL A 22 -0.94 -16.39 -3.09
CA VAL A 22 -0.28 -16.93 -1.89
C VAL A 22 -0.13 -15.87 -0.82
N HIS A 23 0.33 -14.67 -1.19
CA HIS A 23 0.62 -13.60 -0.25
C HIS A 23 -0.56 -12.64 -0.17
N ILE A 24 -1.11 -12.49 1.02
CA ILE A 24 -2.27 -11.65 1.26
C ILE A 24 -1.89 -10.49 2.16
N ALA A 25 -2.03 -9.27 1.64
CA ALA A 25 -1.84 -8.05 2.40
C ALA A 25 -3.16 -7.64 3.04
N LEU A 26 -3.10 -7.28 4.31
CA LEU A 26 -4.26 -6.84 5.08
C LEU A 26 -3.94 -5.56 5.83
N GLY A 27 -4.96 -4.75 6.03
CA GLY A 27 -4.82 -3.55 6.82
C GLY A 27 -6.13 -2.80 6.98
N GLU A 28 -6.03 -1.62 7.55
CA GLU A 28 -7.15 -0.74 7.84
C GLU A 28 -6.84 0.66 7.32
N TYR A 29 -7.84 1.30 6.72
CA TYR A 29 -7.71 2.71 6.33
C TYR A 29 -7.77 3.60 7.56
N ARG A 30 -6.80 4.49 7.70
CA ARG A 30 -6.72 5.46 8.79
C ARG A 30 -7.22 6.83 8.34
N GLU A 31 -6.89 7.21 7.12
CA GLU A 31 -7.30 8.49 6.55
C GLU A 31 -7.65 8.27 5.08
N VAL A 32 -8.79 8.78 4.66
CA VAL A 32 -9.22 8.75 3.26
C VAL A 32 -9.71 10.14 2.90
N ASP A 33 -8.89 10.86 2.14
CA ASP A 33 -9.18 12.23 1.71
C ASP A 33 -8.99 12.35 0.19
N PRO A 34 -9.97 11.88 -0.59
CA PRO A 34 -9.84 11.95 -2.05
C PRO A 34 -9.89 13.40 -2.54
N PRO A 35 -9.13 13.76 -3.55
CA PRO A 35 -8.14 12.95 -4.27
C PRO A 35 -6.72 13.17 -3.75
N HIS A 36 -6.52 13.58 -2.50
CA HIS A 36 -5.26 14.10 -2.01
C HIS A 36 -4.45 13.11 -1.19
N ARG A 37 -5.08 12.35 -0.31
CA ARG A 37 -4.34 11.60 0.68
C ARG A 37 -5.05 10.29 1.08
N LEU A 38 -4.25 9.23 1.22
CA LEU A 38 -4.69 7.94 1.72
C LEU A 38 -3.67 7.43 2.73
N VAL A 39 -4.11 7.06 3.92
CA VAL A 39 -3.26 6.45 4.95
C VAL A 39 -3.90 5.13 5.35
N MET A 40 -3.10 4.07 5.35
CA MET A 40 -3.57 2.74 5.74
C MET A 40 -2.49 1.97 6.47
N THR A 41 -2.90 1.10 7.37
CA THR A 41 -1.98 0.13 7.95
C THR A 41 -1.71 -0.97 6.92
N TRP A 42 -0.58 -1.66 7.06
CA TRP A 42 -0.18 -2.67 6.10
C TRP A 42 0.52 -3.82 6.80
N GLY A 43 0.29 -5.01 6.32
CA GLY A 43 0.98 -6.21 6.76
C GLY A 43 0.57 -7.40 5.91
N TRP A 44 1.16 -8.55 6.21
CA TRP A 44 0.94 -9.78 5.46
C TRP A 44 0.34 -10.85 6.35
N LEU A 45 -0.67 -11.54 5.86
CA LEU A 45 -1.38 -12.56 6.63
C LEU A 45 -0.47 -13.70 7.07
N ASP A 46 0.50 -14.06 6.25
CA ASP A 46 1.39 -15.20 6.44
C ASP A 46 2.81 -14.83 6.88
N ASP A 47 3.05 -13.59 7.27
CA ASP A 47 4.37 -13.11 7.69
C ASP A 47 4.33 -12.66 9.14
N GLU A 48 4.96 -13.44 10.02
CA GLU A 48 5.00 -13.14 11.45
C GLU A 48 5.83 -11.90 11.79
N SER A 49 6.76 -11.52 10.93
CA SER A 49 7.60 -10.34 11.16
C SER A 49 6.92 -9.04 10.72
N ILE A 50 5.98 -9.13 9.78
CA ILE A 50 5.20 -7.99 9.31
C ILE A 50 3.72 -8.38 9.29
N PRO A 51 3.13 -8.63 10.46
CA PRO A 51 1.72 -9.02 10.52
C PRO A 51 0.80 -7.87 10.11
N PRO A 52 -0.46 -8.16 9.81
CA PRO A 52 -1.44 -7.12 9.48
C PRO A 52 -1.48 -6.03 10.53
N GLY A 53 -1.49 -4.77 10.08
CA GLY A 53 -1.55 -3.62 10.97
C GLY A 53 -0.21 -3.16 11.55
N SER A 54 0.90 -3.85 11.23
CA SER A 54 2.20 -3.56 11.86
C SER A 54 2.96 -2.42 11.19
N THR A 55 2.66 -2.09 9.96
CA THR A 55 3.31 -0.99 9.22
C THR A 55 2.29 0.01 8.73
N LEU A 56 2.79 1.15 8.24
CA LEU A 56 1.93 2.25 7.78
C LEU A 56 2.32 2.67 6.37
N VAL A 57 1.32 2.77 5.49
CA VAL A 57 1.48 3.27 4.13
C VAL A 57 0.77 4.62 4.03
N GLU A 58 1.50 5.63 3.57
CA GLU A 58 0.97 6.97 3.33
C GLU A 58 1.13 7.30 1.85
N ILE A 59 0.03 7.60 1.19
CA ILE A 59 0.02 8.00 -0.21
C ILE A 59 -0.51 9.43 -0.29
N THR A 60 0.25 10.31 -0.93
CA THR A 60 -0.14 11.71 -1.12
C THR A 60 -0.09 12.04 -2.60
N LEU A 61 -1.15 12.68 -3.09
CA LEU A 61 -1.26 13.12 -4.48
C LEU A 61 -1.27 14.66 -4.49
N THR A 62 -0.37 15.23 -5.27
CA THR A 62 -0.24 16.69 -5.37
C THR A 62 -0.29 17.09 -6.84
N PRO A 63 -1.10 18.11 -7.21
CA PRO A 63 -1.08 18.63 -8.58
C PRO A 63 0.30 19.16 -8.94
N GLU A 64 0.77 18.82 -10.13
CA GLU A 64 2.07 19.28 -10.63
C GLU A 64 1.98 19.52 -12.13
N GLY A 65 1.90 20.79 -12.53
CA GLY A 65 1.65 21.15 -13.92
C GLY A 65 0.32 20.60 -14.40
N ALA A 66 0.33 19.88 -15.53
CA ALA A 66 -0.86 19.20 -16.06
C ALA A 66 -1.03 17.79 -15.50
N GLY A 67 -0.14 17.37 -14.62
CA GLY A 67 -0.14 16.03 -14.06
C GLY A 67 -0.30 16.02 -12.56
N THR A 68 0.06 14.88 -11.97
CA THR A 68 -0.03 14.66 -10.54
C THR A 68 1.25 14.01 -10.03
N ARG A 69 1.77 14.51 -8.90
CA ARG A 69 2.87 13.87 -8.19
C ARG A 69 2.30 12.90 -7.17
N LEU A 70 2.73 11.65 -7.25
CA LEU A 70 2.43 10.64 -6.25
C LEU A 70 3.63 10.47 -5.33
N ARG A 71 3.40 10.58 -4.02
CA ARG A 71 4.38 10.27 -3.00
C ARG A 71 3.86 9.11 -2.17
N LEU A 72 4.66 8.06 -2.06
CA LEU A 72 4.35 6.91 -1.22
C LEU A 72 5.41 6.76 -0.15
N ARG A 73 4.97 6.63 1.10
CA ARG A 73 5.84 6.41 2.24
C ARG A 73 5.34 5.20 3.01
N HIS A 74 6.21 4.21 3.18
CA HIS A 74 5.90 2.99 3.94
C HIS A 74 6.87 2.91 5.11
N THR A 75 6.36 2.92 6.32
CA THR A 75 7.16 3.00 7.55
C THR A 75 6.74 1.93 8.55
N GLY A 76 7.57 1.75 9.60
CA GLY A 76 7.27 0.82 10.68
C GLY A 76 7.87 -0.56 10.50
N PHE A 77 8.80 -0.75 9.55
CA PHE A 77 9.41 -2.05 9.33
C PHE A 77 10.31 -2.46 10.49
N PRO A 78 10.33 -3.76 10.84
CA PRO A 78 11.14 -4.26 11.96
C PRO A 78 12.64 -4.30 11.66
N HIS A 79 13.03 -4.31 10.37
CA HIS A 79 14.43 -4.36 9.96
C HIS A 79 14.62 -3.87 8.53
N GLU A 80 15.87 -3.52 8.19
CA GLU A 80 16.19 -2.94 6.88
C GLU A 80 15.90 -3.85 5.68
N PRO A 81 16.20 -5.16 5.71
CA PRO A 81 15.87 -6.03 4.58
C PRO A 81 14.38 -6.02 4.21
N ALA A 82 13.48 -6.02 5.21
CA ALA A 82 12.05 -5.92 4.94
C ALA A 82 11.68 -4.59 4.30
N ARG A 83 12.25 -3.49 4.80
CA ARG A 83 12.05 -2.16 4.23
C ARG A 83 12.50 -2.10 2.78
N ASP A 84 13.69 -2.62 2.49
CA ASP A 84 14.27 -2.56 1.15
C ASP A 84 13.48 -3.40 0.15
N MET A 85 12.99 -4.56 0.57
CA MET A 85 12.16 -5.42 -0.25
C MET A 85 10.84 -4.74 -0.63
N HIS A 86 10.19 -4.07 0.32
CA HIS A 86 8.96 -3.33 0.04
C HIS A 86 9.22 -2.11 -0.84
N ARG A 87 10.34 -1.42 -0.63
CA ARG A 87 10.73 -0.31 -1.50
C ARG A 87 10.86 -0.75 -2.95
N ALA A 88 11.51 -1.87 -3.20
CA ALA A 88 11.65 -2.42 -4.54
C ALA A 88 10.29 -2.81 -5.14
N GLY A 89 9.43 -3.41 -4.34
CA GLY A 89 8.06 -3.77 -4.75
C GLY A 89 7.23 -2.55 -5.12
N TRP A 90 7.23 -1.52 -4.28
CA TRP A 90 6.52 -0.28 -4.57
C TRP A 90 7.05 0.42 -5.82
N ALA A 91 8.38 0.45 -6.01
CA ALA A 91 8.97 1.03 -7.21
C ALA A 91 8.49 0.32 -8.47
N LEU A 92 8.42 -1.01 -8.43
CA LEU A 92 7.92 -1.80 -9.55
C LEU A 92 6.45 -1.52 -9.85
N TYR A 93 5.58 -1.53 -8.83
CA TYR A 93 4.15 -1.33 -9.02
C TYR A 93 3.81 0.10 -9.45
N THR A 94 4.49 1.09 -8.91
CA THR A 94 4.26 2.47 -9.34
C THR A 94 4.74 2.71 -10.77
N ALA A 95 5.83 2.07 -11.20
CA ALA A 95 6.29 2.13 -12.58
C ALA A 95 5.27 1.47 -13.53
N ARG A 96 4.67 0.35 -13.13
CA ARG A 96 3.62 -0.30 -13.92
C ARG A 96 2.38 0.58 -14.04
N LEU A 97 2.00 1.24 -12.98
CA LEU A 97 0.87 2.16 -13.00
C LEU A 97 1.14 3.32 -13.96
N ALA A 98 2.34 3.91 -13.90
CA ALA A 98 2.72 4.99 -14.81
C ALA A 98 2.68 4.56 -16.27
N ALA A 99 3.07 3.32 -16.56
CA ALA A 99 3.04 2.80 -17.93
C ALA A 99 1.62 2.60 -18.47
N LEU A 100 0.62 2.44 -17.59
CA LEU A 100 -0.78 2.29 -17.99
C LEU A 100 -1.49 3.62 -18.21
N LEU A 101 -0.93 4.69 -17.73
CA LEU A 101 -1.49 6.03 -17.87
C LEU A 101 -0.99 6.71 -19.14
#